data_2048256ed12cabc4b7f9cd8c5644f5cd
#
_entry.id   2048256ed12cabc4b7f9cd8c5644f5cd
#
_cell.length_a   1.000
_cell.length_b   1.000
_cell.length_c   1.000
_cell.angle_alpha   90.00
_cell.angle_beta   90.00
_cell.angle_gamma   90.00
#
_symmetry.space_group_name_H-M   'P 1'
#
loop_
_entity.id
_entity.type
_entity.pdbx_description
1 polymer ?
#
loop_
_entity_poly.entity_id
_entity_poly.type
_entity_poly.pdbx_seq_one_letter_code
_entity_poly.pdbx_strand_id
1 'polypeptide(L)'
;GAVMGSKNLKAIAVKGSQKVPVADMDRLNNIVKEAWGEIPKAQGLIQYGTVYTTAFNDELGLLPTRNWQTGVFEGTKKIDHEVVNSLLVRRSPCWRCPIGCGRYTRLTGVKYKGEGAGPEYEGVNSFGSNCGIDDIEAILKAYYICNEMGMDVMSCGHTIACAMELYEKGFLYEKDVGMKLDWGNADSMVELVKKTAQRKGFGDLLAEGSYRLAERYGHPEYSMTIKKQELPGYDPRCIAGEGLGYVTSNVGADHVRNHLVIVELFHSDKDRNAPGK
;
A
#
# COMPACT_ATOMS: atom_id res chain seq x y z
N GLY A 1 2.15 -9.82 -12.72
CA GLY A 1 1.18 -10.04 -13.81
C GLY A 1 1.73 -9.62 -15.17
N ALA A 2 2.32 -8.42 -15.29
CA ALA A 2 2.73 -7.86 -16.58
C ALA A 2 3.72 -8.75 -17.35
N VAL A 3 4.75 -9.29 -16.68
CA VAL A 3 5.75 -10.17 -17.35
C VAL A 3 5.11 -11.47 -17.86
N MET A 4 4.26 -12.11 -17.06
CA MET A 4 3.53 -13.31 -17.49
C MET A 4 2.56 -12.96 -18.62
N GLY A 5 1.82 -11.87 -18.48
CA GLY A 5 0.87 -11.40 -19.50
C GLY A 5 1.52 -11.09 -20.84
N SER A 6 2.70 -10.41 -20.84
CA SER A 6 3.46 -10.13 -22.08
C SER A 6 3.95 -11.38 -22.81
N LYS A 7 3.97 -12.51 -22.12
CA LYS A 7 4.36 -13.82 -22.66
C LYS A 7 3.17 -14.76 -22.88
N ASN A 8 1.94 -14.25 -22.78
CA ASN A 8 0.70 -15.03 -22.84
C ASN A 8 0.68 -16.24 -21.87
N LEU A 9 1.38 -16.10 -20.73
CA LEU A 9 1.45 -17.14 -19.71
C LEU A 9 0.42 -16.86 -18.62
N LYS A 10 -0.61 -17.71 -18.53
CA LYS A 10 -1.74 -17.54 -17.60
C LYS A 10 -1.41 -17.99 -16.18
N ALA A 11 -0.75 -19.13 -16.02
CA ALA A 11 -0.41 -19.71 -14.73
C ALA A 11 0.73 -20.72 -14.87
N ILE A 12 1.40 -20.97 -13.74
CA ILE A 12 2.37 -22.08 -13.59
C ILE A 12 1.88 -22.91 -12.42
N ALA A 13 1.63 -24.19 -12.62
CA ALA A 13 1.28 -25.14 -11.58
C ALA A 13 2.45 -26.09 -11.33
N VAL A 14 2.82 -26.27 -10.05
CA VAL A 14 3.93 -27.14 -9.63
C VAL A 14 3.46 -28.05 -8.49
N LYS A 15 3.81 -29.33 -8.59
CA LYS A 15 3.63 -30.31 -7.53
C LYS A 15 4.93 -31.06 -7.29
N GLY A 16 5.60 -30.75 -6.19
CA GLY A 16 6.82 -31.43 -5.77
C GLY A 16 6.53 -32.82 -5.20
N SER A 17 7.35 -33.81 -5.54
CA SER A 17 7.27 -35.19 -5.02
C SER A 17 8.30 -35.49 -3.92
N GLN A 18 9.28 -34.61 -3.74
CA GLN A 18 10.37 -34.79 -2.80
C GLN A 18 10.32 -33.74 -1.66
N LYS A 19 10.82 -34.13 -0.49
CA LYS A 19 11.05 -33.17 0.60
C LYS A 19 12.26 -32.30 0.28
N VAL A 20 12.23 -31.04 0.71
CA VAL A 20 13.41 -30.18 0.63
C VAL A 20 14.48 -30.71 1.60
N PRO A 21 15.72 -31.00 1.15
CA PRO A 21 16.78 -31.43 2.05
C PRO A 21 17.18 -30.28 2.98
N VAL A 22 17.36 -30.62 4.26
CA VAL A 22 17.80 -29.68 5.30
C VAL A 22 19.16 -30.11 5.79
N ALA A 23 20.15 -29.22 5.78
CA ALA A 23 21.52 -29.52 6.16
C ALA A 23 21.66 -29.93 7.65
N ASP A 24 20.88 -29.27 8.52
CA ASP A 24 20.85 -29.53 9.96
C ASP A 24 19.41 -29.33 10.48
N MET A 25 18.68 -30.41 10.67
CA MET A 25 17.29 -30.38 11.09
C MET A 25 17.13 -29.96 12.55
N ASP A 26 18.07 -30.33 13.43
CA ASP A 26 17.99 -30.00 14.86
C ASP A 26 18.22 -28.50 15.07
N ARG A 27 19.19 -27.93 14.37
CA ARG A 27 19.44 -26.50 14.37
C ARG A 27 18.24 -25.72 13.82
N LEU A 28 17.65 -26.17 12.70
CA LEU A 28 16.45 -25.56 12.14
C LEU A 28 15.31 -25.58 13.15
N ASN A 29 15.03 -26.71 13.78
CA ASN A 29 13.95 -26.85 14.75
C ASN A 29 14.16 -25.95 15.97
N ASN A 30 15.40 -25.80 16.45
CA ASN A 30 15.72 -24.90 17.56
C ASN A 30 15.48 -23.44 17.21
N ILE A 31 15.93 -22.98 16.03
CA ILE A 31 15.68 -21.63 15.54
C ILE A 31 14.18 -21.36 15.38
N VAL A 32 13.44 -22.31 14.80
CA VAL A 32 11.99 -22.18 14.66
C VAL A 32 11.30 -22.07 16.03
N LYS A 33 11.71 -22.88 17.01
CA LYS A 33 11.15 -22.82 18.36
C LYS A 33 11.43 -21.47 19.05
N GLU A 34 12.64 -20.95 18.88
CA GLU A 34 13.02 -19.63 19.40
C GLU A 34 12.16 -18.52 18.76
N ALA A 35 12.08 -18.50 17.42
CA ALA A 35 11.26 -17.54 16.67
C ALA A 35 9.77 -17.59 17.09
N TRP A 36 9.21 -18.79 17.32
CA TRP A 36 7.83 -18.92 17.81
C TRP A 36 7.62 -18.30 19.20
N GLY A 37 8.65 -18.20 20.03
CA GLY A 37 8.60 -17.52 21.33
C GLY A 37 8.45 -15.98 21.20
N GLU A 38 8.91 -15.39 20.09
CA GLU A 38 8.85 -13.95 19.85
C GLU A 38 7.57 -13.50 19.14
N ILE A 39 6.96 -14.36 18.32
CA ILE A 39 5.79 -14.05 17.48
C ILE A 39 4.57 -13.52 18.25
N PRO A 40 4.20 -14.03 19.45
CA PRO A 40 3.07 -13.51 20.22
C PRO A 40 3.15 -12.01 20.54
N LYS A 41 4.32 -11.38 20.43
CA LYS A 41 4.51 -9.95 20.64
C LYS A 41 3.90 -9.10 19.51
N ALA A 42 3.64 -9.70 18.34
CA ALA A 42 3.06 -9.03 17.18
C ALA A 42 1.50 -9.00 17.20
N GLN A 43 0.89 -8.75 18.34
CA GLN A 43 -0.56 -8.86 18.56
C GLN A 43 -1.39 -8.02 17.58
N GLY A 44 -1.03 -6.77 17.35
CA GLY A 44 -1.73 -5.88 16.40
C GLY A 44 -1.75 -6.45 14.98
N LEU A 45 -0.60 -6.94 14.48
CA LEU A 45 -0.50 -7.59 13.17
C LEU A 45 -1.34 -8.87 13.09
N ILE A 46 -1.35 -9.67 14.17
CA ILE A 46 -2.12 -10.92 14.25
C ILE A 46 -3.62 -10.61 14.17
N GLN A 47 -4.07 -9.64 14.96
CA GLN A 47 -5.49 -9.32 15.12
C GLN A 47 -6.05 -8.52 13.94
N TYR A 48 -5.33 -7.50 13.48
CA TYR A 48 -5.86 -6.50 12.54
C TYR A 48 -5.12 -6.43 11.20
N GLY A 49 -3.98 -7.12 11.06
CA GLY A 49 -3.10 -6.95 9.89
C GLY A 49 -2.36 -5.62 9.93
N THR A 50 -1.74 -5.24 8.82
CA THR A 50 -0.94 -3.99 8.75
C THR A 50 -1.80 -2.74 8.92
N VAL A 51 -3.10 -2.81 8.65
CA VAL A 51 -4.03 -1.67 8.81
C VAL A 51 -4.07 -1.14 10.25
N TYR A 52 -3.69 -1.94 11.25
CA TYR A 52 -3.64 -1.50 12.64
C TYR A 52 -2.74 -0.26 12.85
N THR A 53 -1.78 -0.03 11.96
CA THR A 53 -0.87 1.12 12.03
C THR A 53 -1.49 2.43 11.53
N THR A 54 -2.68 2.41 10.89
CA THR A 54 -3.28 3.61 10.28
C THR A 54 -3.51 4.73 11.30
N ALA A 55 -4.22 4.44 12.39
CA ALA A 55 -4.48 5.43 13.44
C ALA A 55 -3.19 5.89 14.14
N PHE A 56 -2.26 4.95 14.40
CA PHE A 56 -0.98 5.25 15.01
C PHE A 56 -0.11 6.18 14.12
N ASN A 57 -0.07 5.92 12.83
CA ASN A 57 0.66 6.78 11.89
C ASN A 57 0.03 8.18 11.80
N ASP A 58 -1.30 8.27 11.87
CA ASP A 58 -2.02 9.55 11.90
C ASP A 58 -1.66 10.38 13.16
N GLU A 59 -1.68 9.74 14.33
CA GLU A 59 -1.31 10.38 15.61
C GLU A 59 0.13 10.92 15.61
N LEU A 60 1.03 10.28 14.90
CA LEU A 60 2.44 10.69 14.80
C LEU A 60 2.72 11.66 13.62
N GLY A 61 1.71 12.01 12.82
CA GLY A 61 1.90 12.84 11.63
C GLY A 61 2.61 12.11 10.48
N LEU A 62 2.56 10.78 10.47
CA LEU A 62 3.22 9.89 9.52
C LEU A 62 2.33 9.41 8.39
N LEU A 63 1.02 9.73 8.44
CA LEU A 63 0.04 9.25 7.48
C LEU A 63 -0.03 10.20 6.27
N PRO A 64 0.62 9.91 5.14
CA PRO A 64 0.56 10.77 3.97
C PRO A 64 -0.88 11.06 3.56
N THR A 65 -1.21 12.33 3.41
CA THR A 65 -2.55 12.83 3.15
C THR A 65 -2.53 13.84 2.02
N ARG A 66 -3.47 13.71 1.06
CA ARG A 66 -3.59 14.59 -0.12
C ARG A 66 -2.24 14.80 -0.82
N ASN A 67 -1.69 13.72 -1.36
CA ASN A 67 -0.39 13.68 -2.04
C ASN A 67 0.75 14.27 -1.19
N TRP A 68 0.87 13.83 0.08
CA TRP A 68 1.87 14.30 1.07
C TRP A 68 1.78 15.79 1.45
N GLN A 69 0.67 16.48 1.19
CA GLN A 69 0.50 17.86 1.66
C GLN A 69 0.52 17.94 3.19
N THR A 70 0.01 16.92 3.88
CA THR A 70 0.08 16.77 5.35
C THR A 70 0.28 15.31 5.73
N GLY A 71 0.65 15.06 6.98
CA GLY A 71 0.82 13.73 7.58
C GLY A 71 -0.35 13.31 8.47
N VAL A 72 -1.45 14.06 8.51
CA VAL A 72 -2.63 13.82 9.35
C VAL A 72 -3.89 13.87 8.50
N PHE A 73 -4.83 12.95 8.74
CA PHE A 73 -6.07 12.80 7.99
C PHE A 73 -7.30 12.85 8.89
N GLU A 74 -8.19 13.79 8.66
CA GLU A 74 -9.42 13.99 9.43
C GLU A 74 -10.39 12.81 9.36
N GLY A 75 -10.30 12.00 8.31
CA GLY A 75 -11.15 10.83 8.05
C GLY A 75 -10.63 9.50 8.61
N THR A 76 -9.49 9.48 9.32
CA THR A 76 -8.80 8.27 9.78
C THR A 76 -9.70 7.27 10.48
N LYS A 77 -10.59 7.73 11.37
CA LYS A 77 -11.53 6.86 12.11
C LYS A 77 -12.50 6.08 11.23
N LYS A 78 -12.71 6.50 9.97
CA LYS A 78 -13.60 5.82 9.03
C LYS A 78 -12.89 4.79 8.16
N ILE A 79 -11.56 4.78 8.20
CA ILE A 79 -10.73 3.90 7.36
C ILE A 79 -9.72 3.06 8.17
N ASP A 80 -9.79 3.11 9.49
CA ASP A 80 -8.87 2.39 10.37
C ASP A 80 -9.16 0.88 10.47
N HIS A 81 -8.36 0.23 11.29
CA HIS A 81 -8.42 -1.23 11.46
C HIS A 81 -9.75 -1.74 12.06
N GLU A 82 -10.46 -0.96 12.87
CA GLU A 82 -11.74 -1.38 13.45
C GLU A 82 -12.82 -1.46 12.36
N VAL A 83 -12.85 -0.46 11.48
CA VAL A 83 -13.78 -0.42 10.35
C VAL A 83 -13.47 -1.55 9.36
N VAL A 84 -12.19 -1.74 9.01
CA VAL A 84 -11.77 -2.85 8.13
C VAL A 84 -12.12 -4.21 8.74
N ASN A 85 -11.94 -4.37 10.05
CA ASN A 85 -12.24 -5.63 10.75
C ASN A 85 -13.74 -5.96 10.74
N SER A 86 -14.62 -4.96 10.68
CA SER A 86 -16.07 -5.18 10.53
C SER A 86 -16.46 -5.82 9.19
N LEU A 87 -15.60 -5.70 8.18
CA LEU A 87 -15.77 -6.26 6.84
C LEU A 87 -14.99 -7.57 6.63
N LEU A 88 -14.30 -8.05 7.69
CA LEU A 88 -13.44 -9.23 7.63
C LEU A 88 -14.27 -10.52 7.46
N VAL A 89 -13.93 -11.30 6.47
CA VAL A 89 -14.46 -12.67 6.26
C VAL A 89 -13.56 -13.70 6.92
N ARG A 90 -12.24 -13.57 6.72
CA ARG A 90 -11.24 -14.47 7.27
C ARG A 90 -9.85 -13.85 7.19
N ARG A 91 -8.95 -14.36 8.01
CA ARG A 91 -7.51 -14.12 7.83
C ARG A 91 -7.00 -14.90 6.62
N SER A 92 -6.00 -14.36 5.94
CA SER A 92 -5.38 -14.95 4.75
C SER A 92 -3.85 -15.08 4.96
N PRO A 93 -3.40 -16.03 5.80
CA PRO A 93 -1.99 -16.18 6.11
C PRO A 93 -1.20 -16.69 4.90
N CYS A 94 0.05 -16.24 4.77
CA CYS A 94 1.03 -16.92 3.93
C CYS A 94 1.27 -18.36 4.45
N TRP A 95 1.75 -19.22 3.57
CA TRP A 95 2.00 -20.61 3.94
C TRP A 95 2.92 -20.73 5.16
N ARG A 96 2.45 -21.43 6.21
CA ARG A 96 3.13 -21.60 7.50
C ARG A 96 3.47 -20.33 8.27
N CYS A 97 2.93 -19.17 7.91
CA CYS A 97 3.14 -17.96 8.68
C CYS A 97 2.20 -17.92 9.89
N PRO A 98 2.72 -17.86 11.14
CA PRO A 98 1.89 -17.84 12.35
C PRO A 98 1.24 -16.46 12.58
N ILE A 99 1.80 -15.38 12.04
CA ILE A 99 1.24 -14.03 12.18
C ILE A 99 -0.06 -13.91 11.38
N GLY A 100 -0.07 -14.34 10.10
CA GLY A 100 -1.26 -14.31 9.26
C GLY A 100 -1.85 -12.92 9.15
N CYS A 101 -1.03 -11.92 8.83
CA CYS A 101 -1.44 -10.51 8.71
C CYS A 101 -2.38 -10.26 7.53
N GLY A 102 -2.36 -11.07 6.48
CA GLY A 102 -3.26 -10.90 5.34
C GLY A 102 -4.74 -11.00 5.73
N ARG A 103 -5.56 -10.22 5.07
CA ARG A 103 -7.02 -10.14 5.28
C ARG A 103 -7.75 -10.58 4.02
N TYR A 104 -8.94 -11.10 4.20
CA TYR A 104 -9.91 -11.33 3.14
C TYR A 104 -11.21 -10.69 3.58
N THR A 105 -11.66 -9.67 2.87
CA THR A 105 -12.79 -8.81 3.22
C THR A 105 -13.91 -8.92 2.20
N ARG A 106 -15.13 -8.51 2.60
CA ARG A 106 -16.31 -8.55 1.74
C ARG A 106 -17.11 -7.27 1.85
N LEU A 107 -17.49 -6.73 0.69
CA LEU A 107 -18.42 -5.61 0.55
C LEU A 107 -19.80 -6.12 0.20
N THR A 108 -20.80 -5.75 1.01
CA THR A 108 -22.21 -6.10 0.82
C THR A 108 -23.07 -4.86 0.56
N GLY A 109 -22.47 -3.69 0.45
CA GLY A 109 -23.14 -2.41 0.23
C GLY A 109 -23.94 -2.35 -1.06
N VAL A 110 -24.78 -1.33 -1.18
CA VAL A 110 -25.58 -1.12 -2.40
C VAL A 110 -24.69 -0.67 -3.56
N LYS A 111 -23.75 0.24 -3.28
CA LYS A 111 -22.91 0.91 -4.28
C LYS A 111 -21.72 0.04 -4.69
N TYR A 112 -21.01 -0.51 -3.72
CA TYR A 112 -19.86 -1.36 -3.96
C TYR A 112 -20.11 -2.77 -3.44
N LYS A 113 -19.82 -3.76 -4.28
CA LYS A 113 -19.97 -5.18 -3.96
C LYS A 113 -18.73 -5.94 -4.38
N GLY A 114 -18.48 -7.05 -3.70
CA GLY A 114 -17.40 -7.97 -4.02
C GLY A 114 -16.69 -8.45 -2.78
N GLU A 115 -15.73 -9.31 -2.98
CA GLU A 115 -14.84 -9.79 -1.92
C GLU A 115 -13.45 -10.02 -2.49
N GLY A 116 -12.43 -9.97 -1.65
CA GLY A 116 -11.06 -10.15 -2.08
C GLY A 116 -10.05 -10.09 -0.97
N ALA A 117 -8.79 -10.40 -1.33
CA ALA A 117 -7.66 -10.21 -0.44
C ALA A 117 -7.42 -8.71 -0.19
N GLY A 118 -7.08 -8.40 1.05
CA GLY A 118 -6.81 -7.03 1.49
C GLY A 118 -7.88 -6.47 2.44
N PRO A 119 -7.70 -5.21 2.87
CA PRO A 119 -6.58 -4.35 2.51
C PRO A 119 -5.34 -4.59 3.39
N GLU A 120 -4.20 -4.12 2.93
CA GLU A 120 -3.04 -3.79 3.74
C GLU A 120 -3.03 -2.27 4.00
N TYR A 121 -2.22 -1.82 4.97
CA TYR A 121 -2.04 -0.40 5.31
C TYR A 121 -1.75 0.47 4.08
N GLU A 122 -0.84 0.02 3.23
CA GLU A 122 -0.45 0.75 2.03
C GLU A 122 -1.63 1.06 1.09
N GLY A 123 -2.57 0.12 0.96
CA GLY A 123 -3.76 0.35 0.15
C GLY A 123 -4.78 1.28 0.81
N VAL A 124 -4.89 1.23 2.15
CA VAL A 124 -5.73 2.16 2.91
C VAL A 124 -5.15 3.58 2.84
N ASN A 125 -3.84 3.74 2.94
CA ASN A 125 -3.19 5.03 2.76
C ASN A 125 -3.33 5.54 1.33
N SER A 126 -2.92 4.76 0.33
CA SER A 126 -2.80 5.23 -1.05
C SER A 126 -4.13 5.64 -1.67
N PHE A 127 -5.21 4.86 -1.47
CA PHE A 127 -6.55 5.20 -1.96
C PHE A 127 -7.39 6.01 -0.95
N GLY A 128 -7.04 5.96 0.33
CA GLY A 128 -7.74 6.67 1.40
C GLY A 128 -7.12 8.04 1.67
N SER A 129 -6.32 8.17 2.71
CA SER A 129 -5.79 9.45 3.17
C SER A 129 -5.04 10.22 2.07
N ASN A 130 -4.26 9.54 1.25
CA ASN A 130 -3.50 10.19 0.18
C ASN A 130 -4.36 10.73 -0.96
N CYS A 131 -5.57 10.20 -1.16
CA CYS A 131 -6.61 10.75 -2.04
C CYS A 131 -7.65 11.62 -1.28
N GLY A 132 -7.50 11.80 0.03
CA GLY A 132 -8.47 12.51 0.87
C GLY A 132 -9.82 11.79 1.01
N ILE A 133 -9.86 10.47 0.85
CA ILE A 133 -11.07 9.64 0.82
C ILE A 133 -11.25 8.90 2.15
N ASP A 134 -12.41 9.04 2.77
CA ASP A 134 -12.81 8.37 4.01
C ASP A 134 -13.92 7.31 3.82
N ASP A 135 -14.16 6.88 2.58
CA ASP A 135 -15.10 5.82 2.21
C ASP A 135 -14.35 4.48 2.08
N ILE A 136 -14.40 3.66 3.14
CA ILE A 136 -13.69 2.37 3.18
C ILE A 136 -14.20 1.40 2.11
N GLU A 137 -15.48 1.45 1.72
CA GLU A 137 -16.01 0.56 0.68
C GLU A 137 -15.43 0.91 -0.70
N ALA A 138 -15.27 2.20 -1.00
CA ALA A 138 -14.61 2.66 -2.22
C ALA A 138 -13.13 2.27 -2.26
N ILE A 139 -12.41 2.44 -1.14
CA ILE A 139 -11.01 2.05 -0.99
C ILE A 139 -10.84 0.54 -1.24
N LEU A 140 -11.66 -0.28 -0.60
CA LEU A 140 -11.62 -1.74 -0.80
C LEU A 140 -11.99 -2.14 -2.23
N LYS A 141 -12.96 -1.46 -2.84
CA LYS A 141 -13.32 -1.73 -4.24
C LYS A 141 -12.16 -1.43 -5.20
N ALA A 142 -11.46 -0.33 -5.01
CA ALA A 142 -10.26 0.01 -5.77
C ALA A 142 -9.16 -1.05 -5.55
N TYR A 143 -8.95 -1.46 -4.31
CA TYR A 143 -7.99 -2.49 -3.94
C TYR A 143 -8.27 -3.82 -4.65
N TYR A 144 -9.53 -4.29 -4.64
CA TYR A 144 -9.91 -5.53 -5.33
C TYR A 144 -9.67 -5.47 -6.83
N ILE A 145 -10.00 -4.33 -7.47
CA ILE A 145 -9.75 -4.14 -8.89
C ILE A 145 -8.26 -4.25 -9.20
N CYS A 146 -7.40 -3.61 -8.40
CA CYS A 146 -5.95 -3.70 -8.57
C CYS A 146 -5.45 -5.14 -8.48
N ASN A 147 -5.90 -5.89 -7.46
CA ASN A 147 -5.51 -7.29 -7.29
C ASN A 147 -5.95 -8.18 -8.46
N GLU A 148 -7.20 -8.04 -8.90
CA GLU A 148 -7.76 -8.83 -10.01
C GLU A 148 -7.06 -8.52 -11.34
N MET A 149 -6.72 -7.26 -11.56
CA MET A 149 -6.09 -6.80 -12.80
C MET A 149 -4.56 -6.84 -12.77
N GLY A 150 -3.96 -7.22 -11.65
CA GLY A 150 -2.51 -7.33 -11.48
C GLY A 150 -1.78 -5.97 -11.48
N MET A 151 -2.42 -4.93 -10.98
CA MET A 151 -1.84 -3.60 -10.80
C MET A 151 -1.27 -3.47 -9.38
N ASP A 152 -0.21 -2.66 -9.25
CA ASP A 152 0.30 -2.25 -7.95
C ASP A 152 -0.68 -1.28 -7.27
N VAL A 153 -1.08 -1.61 -6.04
CA VAL A 153 -2.06 -0.85 -5.25
C VAL A 153 -1.51 0.53 -4.87
N MET A 154 -0.27 0.57 -4.40
CA MET A 154 0.39 1.81 -3.95
C MET A 154 0.56 2.78 -5.11
N SER A 155 1.24 2.34 -6.18
CA SER A 155 1.49 3.18 -7.34
C SER A 155 0.20 3.68 -7.99
N CYS A 156 -0.83 2.85 -8.05
CA CYS A 156 -2.13 3.24 -8.59
C CYS A 156 -2.77 4.37 -7.76
N GLY A 157 -2.85 4.20 -6.43
CA GLY A 157 -3.43 5.19 -5.53
C GLY A 157 -2.64 6.50 -5.50
N HIS A 158 -1.33 6.41 -5.38
CA HIS A 158 -0.46 7.59 -5.37
C HIS A 158 -0.45 8.35 -6.71
N THR A 159 -0.56 7.64 -7.84
CA THR A 159 -0.71 8.29 -9.15
C THR A 159 -2.03 9.06 -9.24
N ILE A 160 -3.13 8.51 -8.71
CA ILE A 160 -4.41 9.21 -8.65
C ILE A 160 -4.32 10.41 -7.70
N ALA A 161 -3.66 10.29 -6.54
CA ALA A 161 -3.44 11.41 -5.63
C ALA A 161 -2.63 12.55 -6.28
N CYS A 162 -1.57 12.21 -7.03
CA CYS A 162 -0.83 13.16 -7.85
C CYS A 162 -1.73 13.87 -8.88
N ALA A 163 -2.61 13.12 -9.56
CA ALA A 163 -3.58 13.71 -10.49
C ALA A 163 -4.57 14.63 -9.77
N MET A 164 -5.04 14.30 -8.57
CA MET A 164 -5.91 15.15 -7.75
C MET A 164 -5.21 16.46 -7.39
N GLU A 165 -3.93 16.43 -7.02
CA GLU A 165 -3.17 17.65 -6.75
C GLU A 165 -2.97 18.50 -7.99
N LEU A 166 -2.59 17.92 -9.12
CA LEU A 166 -2.51 18.64 -10.39
C LEU A 166 -3.85 19.30 -10.78
N TYR A 167 -4.96 18.63 -10.47
CA TYR A 167 -6.30 19.16 -10.69
C TYR A 167 -6.61 20.33 -9.73
N GLU A 168 -6.32 20.19 -8.45
CA GLU A 168 -6.45 21.25 -7.44
C GLU A 168 -5.65 22.50 -7.80
N LYS A 169 -4.43 22.33 -8.30
CA LYS A 169 -3.55 23.43 -8.70
C LYS A 169 -3.92 24.05 -10.06
N GLY A 170 -4.89 23.49 -10.78
CA GLY A 170 -5.32 23.99 -12.08
C GLY A 170 -4.37 23.67 -13.23
N PHE A 171 -3.54 22.65 -13.11
CA PHE A 171 -2.69 22.13 -14.18
C PHE A 171 -3.39 21.03 -14.97
N LEU A 172 -4.35 20.35 -14.36
CA LEU A 172 -5.19 19.32 -14.93
C LEU A 172 -6.66 19.76 -14.83
N TYR A 173 -7.48 19.50 -15.84
CA TYR A 173 -8.87 19.97 -15.90
C TYR A 173 -9.84 18.82 -16.11
N GLU A 174 -11.12 19.05 -15.79
CA GLU A 174 -12.21 18.07 -15.98
C GLU A 174 -12.28 17.55 -17.43
N LYS A 175 -12.03 18.40 -18.43
CA LYS A 175 -12.01 18.03 -19.86
C LYS A 175 -10.92 16.97 -20.18
N ASP A 176 -9.82 16.96 -19.44
CA ASP A 176 -8.70 16.04 -19.64
C ASP A 176 -8.98 14.69 -18.97
N VAL A 177 -9.60 14.71 -17.78
CA VAL A 177 -9.94 13.52 -16.98
C VAL A 177 -11.26 12.89 -17.44
N GLY A 178 -12.20 13.72 -17.92
CA GLY A 178 -13.57 13.35 -18.26
C GLY A 178 -14.50 13.26 -17.05
N MET A 179 -14.07 13.77 -15.89
CA MET A 179 -14.83 13.85 -14.64
C MET A 179 -14.17 14.80 -13.66
N LYS A 180 -14.93 15.26 -12.64
CA LYS A 180 -14.35 16.02 -11.52
C LYS A 180 -13.41 15.16 -10.70
N LEU A 181 -12.28 15.72 -10.30
CA LEU A 181 -11.23 15.01 -9.59
C LEU A 181 -10.82 15.75 -8.29
N ASP A 182 -11.82 16.28 -7.58
CA ASP A 182 -11.60 16.93 -6.28
C ASP A 182 -11.16 15.90 -5.23
N TRP A 183 -10.42 16.37 -4.22
CA TRP A 183 -10.08 15.56 -3.05
C TRP A 183 -11.33 14.93 -2.43
N GLY A 184 -11.24 13.66 -2.02
CA GLY A 184 -12.34 12.94 -1.41
C GLY A 184 -13.38 12.39 -2.40
N ASN A 185 -13.21 12.58 -3.70
CA ASN A 185 -14.13 12.04 -4.70
C ASN A 185 -13.91 10.55 -4.94
N ALA A 186 -14.53 9.75 -4.08
CA ALA A 186 -14.42 8.29 -4.08
C ALA A 186 -14.87 7.64 -5.40
N ASP A 187 -15.92 8.18 -6.03
CA ASP A 187 -16.45 7.63 -7.29
C ASP A 187 -15.47 7.83 -8.44
N SER A 188 -14.91 9.02 -8.55
CA SER A 188 -13.90 9.32 -9.57
C SER A 188 -12.66 8.46 -9.37
N MET A 189 -12.22 8.26 -8.13
CA MET A 189 -11.08 7.38 -7.81
C MET A 189 -11.35 5.94 -8.30
N VAL A 190 -12.47 5.32 -7.93
CA VAL A 190 -12.80 3.95 -8.34
C VAL A 190 -12.94 3.83 -9.85
N GLU A 191 -13.51 4.83 -10.52
CA GLU A 191 -13.64 4.83 -11.97
C GLU A 191 -12.28 4.98 -12.67
N LEU A 192 -11.38 5.82 -12.13
CA LEU A 192 -10.02 5.95 -12.64
C LEU A 192 -9.21 4.67 -12.49
N VAL A 193 -9.35 3.96 -11.38
CA VAL A 193 -8.71 2.63 -11.20
C VAL A 193 -9.16 1.67 -12.30
N LYS A 194 -10.45 1.61 -12.62
CA LYS A 194 -10.97 0.78 -13.73
C LYS A 194 -10.41 1.21 -15.08
N LYS A 195 -10.40 2.51 -15.37
CA LYS A 195 -9.86 3.05 -16.61
C LYS A 195 -8.35 2.78 -16.74
N THR A 196 -7.60 2.87 -15.65
CA THR A 196 -6.16 2.54 -15.59
C THR A 196 -5.94 1.07 -15.93
N ALA A 197 -6.70 0.16 -15.31
CA ALA A 197 -6.63 -1.27 -15.58
C ALA A 197 -6.92 -1.62 -17.07
N GLN A 198 -7.80 -0.85 -17.70
CA GLN A 198 -8.20 -1.03 -19.09
C GLN A 198 -7.37 -0.21 -20.08
N ARG A 199 -6.50 0.68 -19.61
CA ARG A 199 -5.76 1.66 -20.41
C ARG A 199 -6.69 2.49 -21.30
N LYS A 200 -7.79 3.01 -20.75
CA LYS A 200 -8.81 3.78 -21.47
C LYS A 200 -8.81 5.25 -21.11
N GLY A 201 -8.77 6.12 -22.10
CA GLY A 201 -8.82 7.57 -21.93
C GLY A 201 -7.73 8.06 -21.00
N PHE A 202 -8.06 8.87 -19.98
CA PHE A 202 -7.10 9.36 -19.00
C PHE A 202 -6.42 8.22 -18.20
N GLY A 203 -7.08 7.07 -18.05
CA GLY A 203 -6.50 5.88 -17.41
C GLY A 203 -5.26 5.32 -18.13
N ASP A 204 -5.12 5.55 -19.44
CA ASP A 204 -3.92 5.14 -20.17
C ASP A 204 -2.69 5.95 -19.71
N LEU A 205 -2.87 7.24 -19.45
CA LEU A 205 -1.81 8.09 -18.90
C LEU A 205 -1.50 7.75 -17.43
N LEU A 206 -2.51 7.49 -16.61
CA LEU A 206 -2.32 7.03 -15.22
C LEU A 206 -1.54 5.71 -15.13
N ALA A 207 -1.70 4.82 -16.11
CA ALA A 207 -0.98 3.56 -16.17
C ALA A 207 0.55 3.71 -16.37
N GLU A 208 1.01 4.90 -16.71
CA GLU A 208 2.44 5.22 -16.85
C GLU A 208 3.10 5.63 -15.52
N GLY A 209 2.30 5.81 -14.46
CA GLY A 209 2.76 6.22 -13.11
C GLY A 209 2.82 7.73 -12.92
N SER A 210 2.95 8.13 -11.64
CA SER A 210 2.83 9.54 -11.21
C SER A 210 3.91 10.44 -11.81
N TYR A 211 5.15 9.94 -11.96
CA TYR A 211 6.23 10.75 -12.51
C TYR A 211 5.95 11.14 -13.96
N ARG A 212 5.59 10.21 -14.82
CA ARG A 212 5.31 10.48 -16.23
C ARG A 212 4.04 11.30 -16.42
N LEU A 213 3.05 11.09 -15.54
CA LEU A 213 1.86 11.94 -15.47
C LEU A 213 2.26 13.40 -15.18
N ALA A 214 2.96 13.65 -14.09
CA ALA A 214 3.34 14.98 -13.64
C ALA A 214 4.29 15.66 -14.64
N GLU A 215 5.26 14.93 -15.18
CA GLU A 215 6.18 15.41 -16.24
C GLU A 215 5.42 15.86 -17.49
N ARG A 216 4.36 15.14 -17.91
CA ARG A 216 3.53 15.50 -19.07
C ARG A 216 2.81 16.84 -18.88
N TYR A 217 2.44 17.18 -17.65
CA TYR A 217 1.82 18.47 -17.33
C TYR A 217 2.85 19.56 -16.95
N GLY A 218 4.15 19.27 -17.03
CA GLY A 218 5.23 20.22 -16.78
C GLY A 218 5.54 20.42 -15.29
N HIS A 219 5.02 19.56 -14.42
CA HIS A 219 5.09 19.70 -12.97
C HIS A 219 5.57 18.41 -12.27
N PRO A 220 6.78 17.88 -12.59
CA PRO A 220 7.29 16.64 -12.02
C PRO A 220 7.48 16.69 -10.50
N GLU A 221 7.51 17.89 -9.90
CA GLU A 221 7.61 18.12 -8.44
C GLU A 221 6.40 17.62 -7.66
N TYR A 222 5.26 17.42 -8.30
CA TYR A 222 4.08 16.82 -7.66
C TYR A 222 4.09 15.29 -7.64
N SER A 223 5.08 14.67 -8.28
CA SER A 223 5.26 13.22 -8.19
C SER A 223 6.13 12.85 -6.99
N MET A 224 5.51 12.27 -5.97
CA MET A 224 6.19 11.81 -4.77
C MET A 224 6.89 10.48 -5.05
N THR A 225 8.06 10.56 -5.71
CA THR A 225 8.81 9.40 -6.20
C THR A 225 10.30 9.51 -5.97
N ILE A 226 10.96 8.36 -5.86
CA ILE A 226 12.41 8.25 -5.96
C ILE A 226 12.72 7.24 -7.07
N LYS A 227 13.57 7.65 -8.04
CA LYS A 227 13.85 6.86 -9.26
C LYS A 227 12.57 6.47 -10.02
N LYS A 228 11.56 7.36 -9.99
CA LYS A 228 10.24 7.19 -10.64
C LYS A 228 9.39 6.06 -10.03
N GLN A 229 9.69 5.61 -8.83
CA GLN A 229 8.87 4.71 -8.04
C GLN A 229 8.22 5.50 -6.90
N GLU A 230 6.91 5.38 -6.76
CA GLU A 230 6.11 6.05 -5.75
C GLU A 230 6.58 5.68 -4.34
N LEU A 231 6.58 6.67 -3.43
CA LEU A 231 6.94 6.49 -2.02
C LEU A 231 5.94 5.56 -1.31
N PRO A 232 6.40 4.66 -0.43
CA PRO A 232 5.52 3.99 0.51
C PRO A 232 4.82 4.97 1.47
N GLY A 233 3.71 4.55 2.05
CA GLY A 233 2.84 5.37 2.89
C GLY A 233 3.40 5.74 4.28
N TYR A 234 4.68 6.02 4.37
CA TYR A 234 5.36 6.49 5.59
C TYR A 234 6.11 7.78 5.30
N ASP A 235 5.67 8.88 5.94
CA ASP A 235 6.22 10.20 5.66
C ASP A 235 7.68 10.32 6.13
N PRO A 236 8.66 10.45 5.21
CA PRO A 236 10.07 10.50 5.57
C PRO A 236 10.46 11.77 6.33
N ARG A 237 9.60 12.79 6.35
CA ARG A 237 9.85 14.03 7.14
C ARG A 237 9.80 13.75 8.64
N CYS A 238 9.11 12.70 9.06
CA CYS A 238 9.01 12.27 10.46
C CYS A 238 9.93 11.09 10.79
N ILE A 239 10.43 10.35 9.78
CA ILE A 239 11.28 9.17 9.94
C ILE A 239 12.52 9.34 9.06
N ALA A 240 13.56 10.00 9.60
CA ALA A 240 14.74 10.41 8.84
C ALA A 240 15.53 9.22 8.25
N GLY A 241 15.67 8.13 9.01
CA GLY A 241 16.36 6.92 8.55
C GLY A 241 15.61 6.22 7.42
N GLU A 242 14.28 6.18 7.48
CA GLU A 242 13.46 5.66 6.37
C GLU A 242 13.65 6.53 5.13
N GLY A 243 13.67 7.86 5.29
CA GLY A 243 13.97 8.79 4.20
C GLY A 243 15.35 8.55 3.57
N LEU A 244 16.37 8.32 4.40
CA LEU A 244 17.70 7.94 3.91
C LEU A 244 17.64 6.61 3.13
N GLY A 245 16.89 5.65 3.64
CA GLY A 245 16.66 4.37 2.98
C GLY A 245 16.02 4.53 1.59
N TYR A 246 15.01 5.37 1.48
CA TYR A 246 14.36 5.65 0.19
C TYR A 246 15.34 6.20 -0.85
N VAL A 247 16.17 7.19 -0.49
CA VAL A 247 17.07 7.84 -1.46
C VAL A 247 18.29 6.98 -1.80
N THR A 248 18.73 6.10 -0.91
CA THR A 248 19.91 5.24 -1.12
C THR A 248 19.56 3.89 -1.74
N SER A 249 18.30 3.45 -1.68
CA SER A 249 17.87 2.18 -2.28
C SER A 249 18.14 2.15 -3.78
N ASN A 250 18.70 1.03 -4.24
CA ASN A 250 19.04 0.84 -5.65
C ASN A 250 17.83 0.71 -6.58
N VAL A 251 16.66 0.35 -6.04
CA VAL A 251 15.40 0.20 -6.81
C VAL A 251 14.50 1.43 -6.79
N GLY A 252 14.77 2.40 -5.94
CA GLY A 252 13.90 3.56 -5.68
C GLY A 252 13.27 3.49 -4.31
N ALA A 253 12.15 4.18 -4.11
CA ALA A 253 11.44 4.20 -2.83
C ALA A 253 10.93 2.81 -2.46
N ASP A 254 11.42 2.26 -1.36
CA ASP A 254 11.10 0.91 -0.90
C ASP A 254 11.31 0.83 0.62
N HIS A 255 10.23 0.65 1.38
CA HIS A 255 10.28 0.54 2.84
C HIS A 255 10.67 -0.86 3.35
N VAL A 256 10.73 -1.87 2.50
CA VAL A 256 11.02 -3.26 2.92
C VAL A 256 12.52 -3.54 2.97
N ARG A 257 13.32 -2.87 2.14
CA ARG A 257 14.76 -3.10 2.08
C ARG A 257 15.56 -2.58 3.27
N ASN A 258 15.12 -1.47 3.83
CA ASN A 258 15.73 -0.83 5.00
C ASN A 258 14.91 -1.02 6.28
N HIS A 259 13.58 -1.00 6.18
CA HIS A 259 12.59 -1.21 7.24
C HIS A 259 12.86 -0.44 8.54
N LEU A 260 13.40 0.80 8.40
CA LEU A 260 13.77 1.64 9.54
C LEU A 260 12.59 2.23 10.29
N VAL A 261 11.39 2.24 9.67
CA VAL A 261 10.14 2.64 10.31
C VAL A 261 9.97 1.98 11.68
N ILE A 262 10.11 0.67 11.76
CA ILE A 262 9.97 -0.08 13.01
C ILE A 262 11.06 0.29 14.01
N VAL A 263 12.30 0.44 13.52
CA VAL A 263 13.44 0.74 14.38
C VAL A 263 13.32 2.14 15.00
N GLU A 264 12.95 3.14 14.21
CA GLU A 264 12.87 4.52 14.69
C GLU A 264 11.66 4.78 15.59
N LEU A 265 10.53 4.09 15.36
CA LEU A 265 9.31 4.31 16.12
C LEU A 265 9.21 3.47 17.39
N PHE A 266 9.74 2.25 17.39
CA PHE A 266 9.44 1.27 18.45
C PHE A 266 10.66 0.81 19.25
N HIS A 267 11.89 1.17 18.84
CA HIS A 267 13.09 0.78 19.60
C HIS A 267 13.59 1.93 20.49
N SER A 268 14.11 1.56 21.66
CA SER A 268 14.76 2.52 22.57
C SER A 268 16.05 3.09 21.97
N ASP A 269 16.54 4.21 22.49
CA ASP A 269 17.82 4.80 22.06
C ASP A 269 19.00 3.84 22.20
N LYS A 270 18.93 2.90 23.16
CA LYS A 270 19.95 1.84 23.32
C LYS A 270 19.92 0.85 22.17
N ASP A 271 18.73 0.51 21.67
CA ASP A 271 18.57 -0.43 20.54
C ASP A 271 18.90 0.26 19.22
N ARG A 272 18.57 1.55 19.07
CA ARG A 272 18.88 2.34 17.87
C ARG A 272 20.37 2.46 17.60
N ASN A 273 21.17 2.53 18.68
CA ASN A 273 22.64 2.71 18.60
C ASN A 273 23.42 1.40 18.69
N ALA A 274 22.76 0.25 18.73
CA ALA A 274 23.46 -1.05 18.81
C ALA A 274 24.15 -1.37 17.48
N PRO A 275 25.49 -1.55 17.46
CA PRO A 275 26.20 -1.89 16.24
C PRO A 275 25.73 -3.25 15.69
N GLY A 276 25.32 -3.30 14.44
CA GLY A 276 25.05 -4.53 13.71
C GLY A 276 23.71 -5.22 14.00
N LYS A 277 22.71 -4.47 14.48
CA LYS A 277 21.32 -4.93 14.53
C LYS A 277 20.48 -4.31 13.44
#